data_ee6f480d94994b487659b721f4d991c7
#
_entry.id   ee6f480d94994b487659b721f4d991c7
#
_cell.length_a   1.000
_cell.length_b   1.000
_cell.length_c   1.000
_cell.angle_alpha   90.00
_cell.angle_beta   90.00
_cell.angle_gamma   90.00
#
_symmetry.space_group_name_H-M   'P 1'
#
loop_
_entity.id
_entity.type
_entity.pdbx_description
1 polymer ?
#
loop_
_entity_poly.entity_id
_entity_poly.type
_entity_poly.pdbx_seq_one_letter_code
_entity_poly.pdbx_strand_id
1 'polypeptide(L)'
;MNTGADGLCDTQPRMRKSTKQSRSRLKALLIIGLGLLVGAVLLFWLLAMPDVSSLRTTNPAVTALIETRQAQAMEQGRAIGRHWTWVPLSRISPSLRHAVVAAEDSSFFTHEGFDWEGIKMAAKYNLDAGEFKRGGSTITQQLAKNLYLSSERSLLRKAREALITRSLEQHLTKERILELYLNVVEWGQGVYGAEAAARHHFKKSAHDLTADEAAWLAAI
;
A
#
# COMPACT_ATOMS: atom_id res chain seq x y z
N MET A 1 -36.96 90.49 11.31
CA MET A 1 -37.90 89.64 10.59
C MET A 1 -37.04 88.54 9.98
N ASN A 2 -36.89 87.49 10.64
CA ASN A 2 -37.53 86.19 10.58
C ASN A 2 -37.18 85.46 9.25
N THR A 3 -36.54 84.39 9.21
CA THR A 3 -36.97 83.02 9.42
C THR A 3 -35.82 82.10 9.11
N GLY A 4 -35.49 81.08 9.83
CA GLY A 4 -36.15 79.80 9.91
C GLY A 4 -35.25 78.76 9.24
N ALA A 5 -34.41 78.11 10.06
CA ALA A 5 -33.56 76.98 9.65
C ALA A 5 -34.32 75.66 9.72
N ASP A 6 -34.38 74.94 8.62
CA ASP A 6 -34.84 73.56 8.62
C ASP A 6 -33.60 72.64 8.61
N GLY A 7 -33.47 71.95 9.72
CA GLY A 7 -32.48 70.90 9.85
C GLY A 7 -32.98 69.60 9.18
N LEU A 8 -32.29 69.17 8.13
CA LEU A 8 -32.46 67.82 7.55
C LEU A 8 -31.61 66.84 8.34
N CYS A 9 -32.27 66.00 9.07
CA CYS A 9 -31.70 64.87 9.76
C CYS A 9 -31.35 63.77 8.72
N ASP A 10 -30.04 63.59 8.50
CA ASP A 10 -29.53 62.52 7.62
C ASP A 10 -29.50 61.17 8.39
N THR A 11 -30.58 60.43 8.23
CA THR A 11 -30.70 59.05 8.76
C THR A 11 -30.07 58.07 7.76
N GLN A 12 -28.76 57.89 7.87
CA GLN A 12 -28.05 56.85 7.09
C GLN A 12 -28.36 55.42 7.63
N PRO A 13 -28.62 54.44 6.74
CA PRO A 13 -28.95 53.09 7.17
C PRO A 13 -27.69 52.27 7.52
N ARG A 14 -27.40 52.16 8.81
CA ARG A 14 -26.30 51.39 9.40
C ARG A 14 -26.47 49.85 9.31
N MET A 15 -27.51 49.34 8.68
CA MET A 15 -27.91 47.89 8.77
C MET A 15 -27.34 46.94 7.71
N ARG A 16 -26.62 47.44 6.68
CA ARG A 16 -26.20 46.55 5.56
C ARG A 16 -24.86 45.85 5.75
N LYS A 17 -24.01 46.29 6.72
CA LYS A 17 -22.67 45.70 6.97
C LYS A 17 -22.72 44.44 7.84
N SER A 18 -23.67 44.33 8.75
CA SER A 18 -23.79 43.22 9.71
C SER A 18 -24.12 41.86 9.05
N THR A 19 -25.02 41.83 8.08
CA THR A 19 -25.46 40.56 7.44
C THR A 19 -24.40 39.95 6.51
N LYS A 20 -23.54 40.77 5.88
CA LYS A 20 -22.48 40.30 5.00
C LYS A 20 -21.34 39.66 5.80
N GLN A 21 -21.02 40.23 6.95
CA GLN A 21 -19.98 39.75 7.86
C GLN A 21 -20.42 38.42 8.56
N SER A 22 -21.72 38.28 8.95
CA SER A 22 -22.26 37.06 9.51
C SER A 22 -22.23 35.90 8.50
N ARG A 23 -22.62 36.17 7.24
CA ARG A 23 -22.57 35.15 6.17
C ARG A 23 -21.14 34.71 5.84
N SER A 24 -20.14 35.61 5.90
CA SER A 24 -18.76 35.22 5.68
C SER A 24 -18.19 34.36 6.82
N ARG A 25 -18.53 34.66 8.07
CA ARG A 25 -18.17 33.85 9.23
C ARG A 25 -18.80 32.46 9.19
N LEU A 26 -20.08 32.36 8.80
CA LEU A 26 -20.78 31.08 8.64
C LEU A 26 -20.13 30.22 7.55
N LYS A 27 -19.80 30.82 6.40
CA LYS A 27 -19.05 30.12 5.32
C LYS A 27 -17.68 29.63 5.79
N ALA A 28 -16.94 30.45 6.52
CA ALA A 28 -15.65 30.07 7.07
C ALA A 28 -15.78 28.88 8.06
N LEU A 29 -16.77 28.92 8.95
CA LEU A 29 -17.06 27.83 9.90
C LEU A 29 -17.45 26.54 9.18
N LEU A 30 -18.25 26.62 8.11
CA LEU A 30 -18.63 25.46 7.31
C LEU A 30 -17.41 24.85 6.58
N ILE A 31 -16.51 25.68 6.04
CA ILE A 31 -15.29 25.21 5.38
C ILE A 31 -14.36 24.53 6.41
N ILE A 32 -14.18 25.14 7.58
CA ILE A 32 -13.37 24.54 8.67
C ILE A 32 -13.99 23.22 9.14
N GLY A 33 -15.31 23.19 9.37
CA GLY A 33 -16.03 21.98 9.78
C GLY A 33 -15.90 20.86 8.75
N LEU A 34 -16.05 21.18 7.46
CA LEU A 34 -15.84 20.21 6.37
C LEU A 34 -14.39 19.71 6.34
N GLY A 35 -13.41 20.60 6.51
CA GLY A 35 -11.98 20.24 6.56
C GLY A 35 -11.67 19.29 7.73
N LEU A 36 -12.23 19.56 8.91
CA LEU A 36 -12.09 18.69 10.09
C LEU A 36 -12.77 17.34 9.89
N LEU A 37 -13.96 17.31 9.28
CA LEU A 37 -14.65 16.06 8.97
C LEU A 37 -13.86 15.21 7.98
N VAL A 38 -13.36 15.80 6.89
CA VAL A 38 -12.52 15.10 5.91
C VAL A 38 -11.24 14.60 6.58
N GLY A 39 -10.60 15.42 7.40
CA GLY A 39 -9.40 15.02 8.17
C GLY A 39 -9.68 13.84 9.11
N ALA A 40 -10.81 13.85 9.82
CA ALA A 40 -11.22 12.77 10.71
C ALA A 40 -11.51 11.46 9.94
N VAL A 41 -12.19 11.55 8.81
CA VAL A 41 -12.47 10.39 7.93
C VAL A 41 -11.17 9.80 7.38
N LEU A 42 -10.24 10.63 6.91
CA LEU A 42 -8.94 10.18 6.43
C LEU A 42 -8.12 9.54 7.56
N LEU A 43 -8.11 10.13 8.74
CA LEU A 43 -7.44 9.59 9.91
C LEU A 43 -8.04 8.25 10.31
N PHE A 44 -9.37 8.14 10.40
CA PHE A 44 -10.05 6.87 10.69
C PHE A 44 -9.67 5.79 9.67
N TRP A 45 -9.66 6.13 8.39
CA TRP A 45 -9.31 5.19 7.32
C TRP A 45 -7.84 4.74 7.41
N LEU A 46 -6.92 5.63 7.79
CA LEU A 46 -5.52 5.28 8.04
C LEU A 46 -5.34 4.41 9.29
N LEU A 47 -6.13 4.67 10.34
CA LEU A 47 -6.05 3.94 11.61
C LEU A 47 -6.84 2.62 11.62
N ALA A 48 -7.77 2.41 10.69
CA ALA A 48 -8.49 1.15 10.52
C ALA A 48 -7.56 0.06 9.93
N MET A 49 -6.60 -0.39 10.75
CA MET A 49 -5.56 -1.34 10.36
C MET A 49 -6.06 -2.78 10.48
N PRO A 50 -5.65 -3.68 9.55
CA PRO A 50 -5.92 -5.10 9.70
C PRO A 50 -5.15 -5.66 10.91
N ASP A 51 -5.74 -6.65 11.58
CA ASP A 51 -5.01 -7.43 12.60
C ASP A 51 -4.00 -8.36 11.90
N VAL A 52 -2.73 -8.01 11.99
CA VAL A 52 -1.63 -8.81 11.44
C VAL A 52 -1.08 -9.82 12.46
N SER A 53 -1.48 -9.73 13.72
CA SER A 53 -0.95 -10.59 14.79
C SER A 53 -1.30 -12.06 14.60
N SER A 54 -2.46 -12.34 14.03
CA SER A 54 -2.91 -13.69 13.67
C SER A 54 -1.99 -14.39 12.67
N LEU A 55 -1.28 -13.61 11.82
CA LEU A 55 -0.32 -14.16 10.86
C LEU A 55 0.91 -14.80 11.49
N ARG A 56 1.12 -14.67 12.79
CA ARG A 56 2.18 -15.42 13.50
C ARG A 56 2.04 -16.91 13.32
N THR A 57 0.81 -17.40 13.35
CA THR A 57 0.50 -18.85 13.36
C THR A 57 -0.49 -19.27 12.30
N THR A 58 -1.26 -18.34 11.75
CA THR A 58 -2.32 -18.62 10.78
C THR A 58 -1.94 -18.09 9.40
N ASN A 59 -2.18 -18.90 8.37
CA ASN A 59 -1.98 -18.47 6.99
C ASN A 59 -3.23 -17.76 6.48
N PRO A 60 -3.09 -16.73 5.60
CA PRO A 60 -4.24 -16.07 5.02
C PRO A 60 -5.04 -17.04 4.13
N ALA A 61 -6.36 -17.01 4.23
CA ALA A 61 -7.25 -17.83 3.38
C ALA A 61 -7.37 -17.26 1.95
N VAL A 62 -7.16 -15.97 1.81
CA VAL A 62 -7.16 -15.22 0.55
C VAL A 62 -6.30 -13.97 0.71
N THR A 63 -5.85 -13.38 -0.39
CA THR A 63 -5.10 -12.11 -0.37
C THR A 63 -5.79 -11.08 -1.25
N ALA A 64 -5.64 -9.79 -0.94
CA ALA A 64 -6.17 -8.71 -1.78
C ALA A 64 -5.62 -8.78 -3.22
N LEU A 65 -4.40 -9.28 -3.40
CA LEU A 65 -3.84 -9.53 -4.73
C LEU A 65 -4.68 -10.54 -5.52
N ILE A 66 -4.98 -11.71 -4.91
CA ILE A 66 -5.78 -12.75 -5.56
C ILE A 66 -7.18 -12.23 -5.91
N GLU A 67 -7.85 -11.57 -4.95
CA GLU A 67 -9.18 -11.00 -5.18
C GLU A 67 -9.17 -9.97 -6.32
N THR A 68 -8.19 -9.07 -6.32
CA THR A 68 -8.03 -8.06 -7.36
C THR A 68 -7.81 -8.70 -8.75
N ARG A 69 -6.96 -9.73 -8.82
CA ARG A 69 -6.70 -10.44 -10.09
C ARG A 69 -7.94 -11.17 -10.61
N GLN A 70 -8.70 -11.79 -9.71
CA GLN A 70 -9.96 -12.44 -10.07
C GLN A 70 -11.01 -11.45 -10.56
N ALA A 71 -11.18 -10.31 -9.86
CA ALA A 71 -12.09 -9.25 -10.28
C ALA A 71 -11.72 -8.70 -11.66
N GLN A 72 -10.44 -8.36 -11.89
CA GLN A 72 -9.94 -7.88 -13.17
C GLN A 72 -10.18 -8.88 -14.33
N ALA A 73 -10.03 -10.17 -14.05
CA ALA A 73 -10.31 -11.20 -15.03
C ALA A 73 -11.78 -11.30 -15.39
N MET A 74 -12.66 -11.25 -14.38
CA MET A 74 -14.11 -11.25 -14.57
C MET A 74 -14.57 -10.05 -15.41
N GLU A 75 -14.05 -8.86 -15.13
CA GLU A 75 -14.33 -7.64 -15.91
C GLU A 75 -13.93 -7.80 -17.39
N GLN A 76 -12.89 -8.57 -17.67
CA GLN A 76 -12.41 -8.87 -19.01
C GLN A 76 -13.10 -10.10 -19.65
N GLY A 77 -14.13 -10.66 -19.00
CA GLY A 77 -14.82 -11.87 -19.48
C GLY A 77 -13.96 -13.13 -19.48
N ARG A 78 -12.88 -13.16 -18.67
CA ARG A 78 -11.95 -14.29 -18.59
C ARG A 78 -12.06 -14.99 -17.24
N ALA A 79 -11.94 -16.31 -17.23
CA ALA A 79 -11.74 -17.07 -16.00
C ALA A 79 -10.24 -17.28 -15.79
N ILE A 80 -9.71 -16.82 -14.65
CA ILE A 80 -8.32 -17.13 -14.26
C ILE A 80 -8.37 -18.28 -13.26
N GLY A 81 -7.62 -19.36 -13.53
CA GLY A 81 -7.37 -20.41 -12.56
C GLY A 81 -6.63 -19.84 -11.33
N ARG A 82 -6.92 -20.40 -10.17
CA ARG A 82 -6.17 -20.10 -8.94
C ARG A 82 -5.30 -21.30 -8.60
N HIS A 83 -4.01 -21.21 -8.93
CA HIS A 83 -3.01 -22.20 -8.51
C HIS A 83 -2.28 -21.62 -7.29
N TRP A 84 -2.62 -22.12 -6.13
CA TRP A 84 -2.05 -21.67 -4.86
C TRP A 84 -1.92 -22.85 -3.89
N THR A 85 -0.70 -23.15 -3.50
CA THR A 85 -0.39 -24.20 -2.54
C THR A 85 0.57 -23.66 -1.51
N TRP A 86 0.16 -23.64 -0.25
CA TRP A 86 0.98 -23.18 0.86
C TRP A 86 1.99 -24.25 1.25
N VAL A 87 3.24 -23.83 1.46
CA VAL A 87 4.30 -24.67 2.04
C VAL A 87 5.07 -23.89 3.11
N PRO A 88 5.53 -24.51 4.21
CA PRO A 88 6.36 -23.83 5.19
C PRO A 88 7.71 -23.44 4.59
N LEU A 89 8.36 -22.43 5.18
CA LEU A 89 9.65 -21.92 4.69
C LEU A 89 10.71 -23.00 4.53
N SER A 90 10.69 -24.01 5.41
CA SER A 90 11.59 -25.18 5.34
C SER A 90 11.42 -26.04 4.10
N ARG A 91 10.27 -25.95 3.42
CA ARG A 91 9.96 -26.67 2.18
C ARG A 91 10.17 -25.82 0.93
N ILE A 92 10.77 -24.64 1.07
CA ILE A 92 11.20 -23.78 -0.04
C ILE A 92 12.72 -23.83 -0.11
N SER A 93 13.27 -24.08 -1.32
CA SER A 93 14.72 -24.25 -1.48
C SER A 93 15.50 -23.06 -0.92
N PRO A 94 16.65 -23.24 -0.28
CA PRO A 94 17.53 -22.15 0.14
C PRO A 94 17.90 -21.23 -1.03
N SER A 95 18.12 -21.79 -2.21
CA SER A 95 18.43 -21.03 -3.43
C SER A 95 17.34 -20.04 -3.78
N LEU A 96 16.05 -20.43 -3.73
CA LEU A 96 14.94 -19.51 -4.04
C LEU A 96 14.82 -18.41 -2.97
N ARG A 97 14.95 -18.77 -1.69
CA ARG A 97 14.94 -17.78 -0.60
C ARG A 97 16.03 -16.71 -0.77
N HIS A 98 17.25 -17.15 -1.08
CA HIS A 98 18.39 -16.25 -1.31
C HIS A 98 18.22 -15.43 -2.60
N ALA A 99 17.79 -16.05 -3.70
CA ALA A 99 17.60 -15.35 -4.98
C ALA A 99 16.56 -14.24 -4.87
N VAL A 100 15.43 -14.50 -4.21
CA VAL A 100 14.36 -13.51 -4.01
C VAL A 100 14.84 -12.36 -3.11
N VAL A 101 15.51 -12.67 -1.99
CA VAL A 101 16.06 -11.62 -1.11
C VAL A 101 17.10 -10.79 -1.86
N ALA A 102 17.98 -11.41 -2.62
CA ALA A 102 18.99 -10.68 -3.39
C ALA A 102 18.41 -9.79 -4.49
N ALA A 103 17.33 -10.24 -5.14
CA ALA A 103 16.68 -9.52 -6.24
C ALA A 103 15.78 -8.39 -5.75
N GLU A 104 14.96 -8.64 -4.71
CA GLU A 104 13.90 -7.74 -4.27
C GLU A 104 14.32 -6.81 -3.14
N ASP A 105 15.16 -7.30 -2.21
CA ASP A 105 15.48 -6.60 -0.96
C ASP A 105 16.73 -7.17 -0.31
N SER A 106 17.89 -6.83 -0.84
CA SER A 106 19.19 -7.41 -0.40
C SER A 106 19.52 -7.13 1.07
N SER A 107 18.94 -6.11 1.66
CA SER A 107 19.10 -5.73 3.08
C SER A 107 17.96 -6.22 3.99
N PHE A 108 17.06 -7.10 3.49
CA PHE A 108 15.85 -7.55 4.15
C PHE A 108 16.01 -7.91 5.63
N PHE A 109 17.07 -8.63 5.98
CA PHE A 109 17.32 -9.08 7.35
C PHE A 109 17.90 -8.01 8.28
N THR A 110 18.27 -6.83 7.76
CA THR A 110 18.96 -5.79 8.53
C THR A 110 18.15 -4.54 8.80
N HIS A 111 17.06 -4.31 8.05
CA HIS A 111 16.16 -3.16 8.25
C HIS A 111 14.84 -3.59 8.91
N GLU A 112 14.09 -2.62 9.43
CA GLU A 112 12.77 -2.78 10.05
C GLU A 112 11.62 -2.36 9.11
N GLY A 113 11.56 -3.00 7.94
CA GLY A 113 10.49 -2.81 6.96
C GLY A 113 10.75 -1.74 5.90
N PHE A 114 11.73 -0.84 6.11
CA PHE A 114 12.10 0.21 5.15
C PHE A 114 13.61 0.24 4.96
N ASP A 115 14.05 0.03 3.74
CA ASP A 115 15.45 0.24 3.34
C ASP A 115 15.65 1.69 2.88
N TRP A 116 15.96 2.58 3.82
CA TRP A 116 16.15 4.01 3.52
C TRP A 116 17.33 4.28 2.59
N GLU A 117 18.39 3.49 2.69
CA GLU A 117 19.55 3.64 1.80
C GLU A 117 19.22 3.11 0.40
N GLY A 118 18.54 1.98 0.28
CA GLY A 118 18.03 1.46 -0.99
C GLY A 118 17.08 2.42 -1.67
N ILE A 119 16.17 3.07 -0.92
CA ILE A 119 15.25 4.10 -1.43
C ILE A 119 16.03 5.29 -2.00
N LYS A 120 17.03 5.81 -1.28
CA LYS A 120 17.89 6.92 -1.74
C LYS A 120 18.66 6.55 -3.01
N MET A 121 19.26 5.34 -3.03
CA MET A 121 19.99 4.85 -4.19
C MET A 121 19.07 4.68 -5.41
N ALA A 122 17.89 4.11 -5.24
CA ALA A 122 16.90 3.97 -6.30
C ALA A 122 16.44 5.32 -6.84
N ALA A 123 16.16 6.28 -5.95
CA ALA A 123 15.78 7.63 -6.34
C ALA A 123 16.88 8.34 -7.14
N LYS A 124 18.13 8.25 -6.69
CA LYS A 124 19.27 8.81 -7.40
C LYS A 124 19.43 8.18 -8.78
N TYR A 125 19.42 6.84 -8.84
CA TYR A 125 19.53 6.12 -10.11
C TYR A 125 18.45 6.52 -11.12
N ASN A 126 17.19 6.63 -10.67
CA ASN A 126 16.07 7.02 -11.53
C ASN A 126 16.18 8.48 -12.00
N LEU A 127 16.69 9.40 -11.16
CA LEU A 127 16.98 10.78 -11.55
C LEU A 127 18.09 10.84 -12.60
N ASP A 128 19.18 10.11 -12.39
CA ASP A 128 20.33 10.09 -13.32
C ASP A 128 19.95 9.44 -14.67
N ALA A 129 19.08 8.42 -14.64
CA ALA A 129 18.59 7.74 -15.84
C ALA A 129 17.47 8.52 -16.58
N GLY A 130 16.84 9.53 -15.94
CA GLY A 130 15.70 10.25 -16.49
C GLY A 130 14.42 9.43 -16.64
N GLU A 131 14.37 8.22 -16.08
CA GLU A 131 13.23 7.31 -16.14
C GLU A 131 13.16 6.42 -14.88
N PHE A 132 11.96 5.91 -14.58
CA PHE A 132 11.74 5.03 -13.43
C PHE A 132 12.15 3.58 -13.77
N LYS A 133 13.39 3.20 -13.44
CA LYS A 133 13.94 1.86 -13.70
C LYS A 133 14.08 1.01 -12.44
N ARG A 134 14.30 1.61 -11.28
CA ARG A 134 14.61 0.91 -10.03
C ARG A 134 13.56 1.17 -8.98
N GLY A 135 12.93 0.12 -8.45
CA GLY A 135 12.04 0.18 -7.31
C GLY A 135 12.81 0.27 -5.98
N GLY A 136 12.23 0.93 -4.99
CA GLY A 136 12.78 1.01 -3.62
C GLY A 136 11.83 0.39 -2.61
N SER A 137 10.95 -0.54 -3.01
CA SER A 137 10.01 -1.20 -2.08
C SER A 137 10.62 -2.49 -1.55
N THR A 138 10.54 -2.70 -0.24
CA THR A 138 11.03 -3.88 0.45
C THR A 138 10.09 -5.07 0.32
N ILE A 139 10.56 -6.29 0.65
CA ILE A 139 9.73 -7.50 0.74
C ILE A 139 8.55 -7.30 1.68
N THR A 140 8.74 -6.66 2.84
CA THR A 140 7.65 -6.40 3.79
C THR A 140 6.61 -5.42 3.25
N GLN A 141 7.02 -4.39 2.52
CA GLN A 141 6.09 -3.47 1.85
C GLN A 141 5.28 -4.17 0.75
N GLN A 142 5.92 -5.03 -0.03
CA GLN A 142 5.25 -5.83 -1.06
C GLN A 142 4.27 -6.82 -0.42
N LEU A 143 4.65 -7.48 0.69
CA LEU A 143 3.77 -8.36 1.45
C LEU A 143 2.54 -7.61 1.96
N ALA A 144 2.72 -6.44 2.58
CA ALA A 144 1.63 -5.58 3.07
C ALA A 144 0.64 -5.25 1.95
N LYS A 145 1.16 -4.86 0.79
CA LYS A 145 0.37 -4.58 -0.41
C LYS A 145 -0.41 -5.83 -0.86
N ASN A 146 0.26 -6.94 -1.03
CA ASN A 146 -0.34 -8.17 -1.58
C ASN A 146 -1.42 -8.75 -0.66
N LEU A 147 -1.25 -8.65 0.66
CA LEU A 147 -2.21 -9.16 1.63
C LEU A 147 -3.48 -8.31 1.76
N TYR A 148 -3.34 -6.97 1.74
CA TYR A 148 -4.39 -6.10 2.28
C TYR A 148 -4.81 -4.94 1.38
N LEU A 149 -4.09 -4.66 0.28
CA LEU A 149 -4.31 -3.44 -0.48
C LEU A 149 -4.63 -3.71 -1.95
N SER A 150 -5.46 -2.81 -2.52
CA SER A 150 -5.75 -2.82 -3.95
C SER A 150 -4.50 -2.45 -4.78
N SER A 151 -4.56 -2.72 -6.08
CA SER A 151 -3.52 -2.36 -7.04
C SER A 151 -3.53 -0.87 -7.43
N GLU A 152 -4.47 -0.08 -6.94
CA GLU A 152 -4.57 1.35 -7.24
C GLU A 152 -3.33 2.12 -6.78
N ARG A 153 -2.88 3.06 -7.62
CA ARG A 153 -1.74 3.93 -7.31
C ARG A 153 -2.23 5.24 -6.67
N SER A 154 -2.24 5.32 -5.35
CA SER A 154 -2.55 6.55 -4.62
C SER A 154 -1.59 6.76 -3.44
N LEU A 155 -1.38 8.02 -3.06
CA LEU A 155 -0.55 8.36 -1.89
C LEU A 155 -1.16 7.82 -0.59
N LEU A 156 -2.50 7.83 -0.47
CA LEU A 156 -3.21 7.27 0.69
C LEU A 156 -2.99 5.77 0.81
N ARG A 157 -3.08 5.03 -0.30
CA ARG A 157 -2.76 3.60 -0.31
C ARG A 157 -1.30 3.37 0.11
N LYS A 158 -0.34 4.19 -0.39
CA LYS A 158 1.08 4.07 -0.01
C LYS A 158 1.31 4.37 1.47
N ALA A 159 0.61 5.36 2.04
CA ALA A 159 0.66 5.64 3.47
C ALA A 159 0.13 4.44 4.29
N ARG A 160 -0.99 3.84 3.87
CA ARG A 160 -1.54 2.64 4.52
C ARG A 160 -0.60 1.44 4.41
N GLU A 161 0.03 1.23 3.25
CA GLU A 161 1.07 0.22 3.06
C GLU A 161 2.19 0.40 4.09
N ALA A 162 2.66 1.62 4.30
CA ALA A 162 3.72 1.89 5.27
C ALA A 162 3.31 1.56 6.72
N LEU A 163 2.08 1.88 7.11
CA LEU A 163 1.57 1.54 8.45
C LEU A 163 1.46 0.01 8.63
N ILE A 164 0.92 -0.71 7.63
CA ILE A 164 0.82 -2.18 7.65
C ILE A 164 2.22 -2.81 7.69
N THR A 165 3.17 -2.30 6.89
CA THR A 165 4.57 -2.74 6.89
C THR A 165 5.17 -2.68 8.30
N ARG A 166 5.03 -1.52 8.98
CA ARG A 166 5.50 -1.37 10.35
C ARG A 166 4.83 -2.37 11.29
N SER A 167 3.52 -2.57 11.16
CA SER A 167 2.77 -3.53 11.97
C SER A 167 3.25 -4.97 11.75
N LEU A 168 3.51 -5.37 10.50
CA LEU A 168 4.07 -6.70 10.17
C LEU A 168 5.42 -6.91 10.85
N GLU A 169 6.35 -5.95 10.76
CA GLU A 169 7.67 -6.03 11.37
C GLU A 169 7.62 -6.08 12.91
N GLN A 170 6.65 -5.41 13.53
CA GLN A 170 6.47 -5.44 14.99
C GLN A 170 5.90 -6.77 15.51
N HIS A 171 5.14 -7.48 14.70
CA HIS A 171 4.41 -8.67 15.15
C HIS A 171 5.00 -9.98 14.64
N LEU A 172 5.77 -9.97 13.53
CA LEU A 172 6.28 -11.16 12.88
C LEU A 172 7.82 -11.17 12.88
N THR A 173 8.40 -12.38 12.83
CA THR A 173 9.84 -12.52 12.57
C THR A 173 10.14 -12.37 11.09
N LYS A 174 11.38 -12.07 10.73
CA LYS A 174 11.82 -11.96 9.32
C LYS A 174 11.57 -13.24 8.53
N GLU A 175 11.80 -14.39 9.15
CA GLU A 175 11.55 -15.70 8.56
C GLU A 175 10.06 -15.88 8.24
N ARG A 176 9.19 -15.44 9.15
CA ARG A 176 7.74 -15.53 8.92
C ARG A 176 7.26 -14.55 7.84
N ILE A 177 7.80 -13.35 7.79
CA ILE A 177 7.53 -12.39 6.73
C ILE A 177 7.95 -12.97 5.37
N LEU A 178 9.15 -13.55 5.29
CA LEU A 178 9.64 -14.17 4.06
C LEU A 178 8.79 -15.39 3.66
N GLU A 179 8.39 -16.23 4.62
CA GLU A 179 7.50 -17.35 4.37
C GLU A 179 6.17 -16.90 3.78
N LEU A 180 5.54 -15.89 4.40
CA LEU A 180 4.30 -15.30 3.91
C LEU A 180 4.49 -14.74 2.49
N TYR A 181 5.54 -13.95 2.27
CA TYR A 181 5.83 -13.35 0.98
C TYR A 181 5.96 -14.40 -0.12
N LEU A 182 6.83 -15.40 0.09
CA LEU A 182 7.09 -16.46 -0.88
C LEU A 182 5.86 -17.33 -1.18
N ASN A 183 4.87 -17.35 -0.30
CA ASN A 183 3.61 -18.08 -0.50
C ASN A 183 2.49 -17.24 -1.13
N VAL A 184 2.59 -15.89 -1.16
CA VAL A 184 1.50 -15.05 -1.67
C VAL A 184 1.85 -14.28 -2.94
N VAL A 185 3.13 -14.11 -3.27
CA VAL A 185 3.55 -13.39 -4.46
C VAL A 185 3.10 -14.12 -5.74
N GLU A 186 2.72 -13.36 -6.77
CA GLU A 186 2.30 -13.87 -8.07
C GLU A 186 3.53 -14.14 -8.95
N TRP A 187 3.70 -15.37 -9.42
CA TRP A 187 4.79 -15.87 -10.26
C TRP A 187 4.34 -16.22 -11.68
N GLY A 188 3.25 -15.65 -12.10
CA GLY A 188 2.59 -15.87 -13.38
C GLY A 188 1.09 -15.70 -13.22
N GLN A 189 0.37 -15.53 -14.31
CA GLN A 189 -1.06 -15.26 -14.27
C GLN A 189 -1.83 -16.37 -13.54
N GLY A 190 -2.36 -16.06 -12.34
CA GLY A 190 -3.11 -16.99 -11.51
C GLY A 190 -2.23 -18.03 -10.78
N VAL A 191 -0.91 -17.86 -10.79
CA VAL A 191 0.06 -18.74 -10.12
C VAL A 191 0.62 -18.01 -8.90
N TYR A 192 0.22 -18.41 -7.70
CA TYR A 192 0.58 -17.75 -6.46
C TYR A 192 1.43 -18.67 -5.57
N GLY A 193 2.53 -18.11 -5.07
CA GLY A 193 3.43 -18.77 -4.16
C GLY A 193 4.42 -19.75 -4.82
N ALA A 194 5.53 -19.99 -4.11
CA ALA A 194 6.69 -20.71 -4.58
C ALA A 194 6.40 -22.15 -5.03
N GLU A 195 5.53 -22.87 -4.30
CA GLU A 195 5.20 -24.27 -4.65
C GLU A 195 4.40 -24.34 -5.96
N ALA A 196 3.41 -23.46 -6.12
CA ALA A 196 2.64 -23.41 -7.37
C ALA A 196 3.52 -22.97 -8.54
N ALA A 197 4.44 -22.01 -8.32
CA ALA A 197 5.39 -21.56 -9.33
C ALA A 197 6.34 -22.68 -9.77
N ALA A 198 6.95 -23.41 -8.82
CA ALA A 198 7.85 -24.52 -9.11
C ALA A 198 7.14 -25.63 -9.92
N ARG A 199 5.91 -25.95 -9.53
CA ARG A 199 5.10 -26.94 -10.28
C ARG A 199 4.69 -26.45 -11.66
N HIS A 200 4.34 -25.18 -11.77
CA HIS A 200 3.90 -24.61 -13.03
C HIS A 200 5.05 -24.55 -14.05
N HIS A 201 6.17 -24.00 -13.66
CA HIS A 201 7.29 -23.73 -14.58
C HIS A 201 8.24 -24.91 -14.76
N PHE A 202 8.49 -25.70 -13.68
CA PHE A 202 9.53 -26.73 -13.68
C PHE A 202 9.03 -28.15 -13.37
N LYS A 203 7.73 -28.33 -13.06
CA LYS A 203 7.11 -29.63 -12.76
C LYS A 203 7.71 -30.35 -11.54
N LYS A 204 8.28 -29.58 -10.59
CA LYS A 204 8.89 -30.07 -9.36
C LYS A 204 8.39 -29.32 -8.13
N SER A 205 8.80 -29.74 -6.93
CA SER A 205 8.45 -29.03 -5.70
C SER A 205 9.33 -27.77 -5.53
N ALA A 206 8.85 -26.80 -4.75
CA ALA A 206 9.65 -25.60 -4.41
C ALA A 206 10.94 -25.95 -3.64
N HIS A 207 10.94 -27.09 -2.94
CA HIS A 207 12.12 -27.60 -2.21
C HIS A 207 13.25 -28.03 -3.17
N ASP A 208 12.88 -28.57 -4.35
CA ASP A 208 13.82 -29.20 -5.28
C ASP A 208 14.31 -28.27 -6.39
N LEU A 209 14.02 -26.97 -6.27
CA LEU A 209 14.50 -25.96 -7.22
C LEU A 209 16.04 -25.86 -7.15
N THR A 210 16.68 -25.89 -8.32
CA THR A 210 18.11 -25.61 -8.47
C THR A 210 18.38 -24.10 -8.33
N ALA A 211 19.66 -23.71 -8.25
CA ALA A 211 20.04 -22.31 -8.17
C ALA A 211 19.63 -21.53 -9.44
N ASP A 212 19.77 -22.11 -10.62
CA ASP A 212 19.38 -21.46 -11.89
C ASP A 212 17.89 -21.27 -12.00
N GLU A 213 17.09 -22.29 -11.61
CA GLU A 213 15.63 -22.19 -11.59
C GLU A 213 15.13 -21.18 -10.57
N ALA A 214 15.79 -21.13 -9.41
CA ALA A 214 15.50 -20.14 -8.36
C ALA A 214 15.81 -18.71 -8.83
N ALA A 215 16.95 -18.49 -9.48
CA ALA A 215 17.31 -17.21 -10.05
C ALA A 215 16.35 -16.78 -11.16
N TRP A 216 15.93 -17.73 -12.01
CA TRP A 216 14.94 -17.48 -13.05
C TRP A 216 13.58 -17.04 -12.46
N LEU A 217 13.09 -17.74 -11.42
CA LEU A 217 11.87 -17.33 -10.73
C LEU A 217 12.01 -15.94 -10.11
N ALA A 218 13.11 -15.65 -9.46
CA ALA A 218 13.33 -14.34 -8.83
C ALA A 218 13.45 -13.18 -9.84
N ALA A 219 13.58 -13.48 -11.14
CA ALA A 219 13.69 -12.48 -12.21
C ALA A 219 12.35 -12.19 -12.92
N ILE A 220 11.28 -12.95 -12.63
CA ILE A 220 9.94 -12.71 -13.17
C ILE A 220 9.13 -11.80 -12.25
#